data_71e41e7e2cc4ebc002d53db620740acc
#
_entry.id   71e41e7e2cc4ebc002d53db620740acc
#
_cell.length_a   1.000
_cell.length_b   1.000
_cell.length_c   1.000
_cell.angle_alpha   90.00
_cell.angle_beta   90.00
_cell.angle_gamma   90.00
#
_symmetry.space_group_name_H-M   'P 1'
#
loop_
_entity.id
_entity.type
_entity.pdbx_description
1 polymer ?
#
loop_
_entity_poly.entity_id
_entity_poly.type
_entity_poly.pdbx_seq_one_letter_code
_entity_poly.pdbx_strand_id
1 'polypeptide(L)'
;MSSRKRILMIDDDPDFVEGIKSILEGADYEVEVAYNPKDGFQALQTKPYDMLLLDIMMGRGAEGVMVARKIRKDPKLRDIPVLIITGIREQIAFLFPGGPVHPHFVPVDELVEKPVEPQLLLDRVSSLLKLAEARKAGER
;
A
#
# COMPACT_ATOMS: atom_id res chain seq x y z
N MET A 1 24.09 11.83 2.90
CA MET A 1 22.69 12.25 2.78
C MET A 1 21.76 11.05 2.87
N SER A 2 20.81 11.13 3.75
CA SER A 2 19.79 10.09 3.77
C SER A 2 18.89 10.28 2.56
N SER A 3 18.66 9.22 1.83
CA SER A 3 17.69 9.25 0.75
C SER A 3 16.29 9.24 1.35
N ARG A 4 15.36 9.87 0.63
CA ARG A 4 13.96 9.84 1.02
C ARG A 4 13.42 8.44 0.86
N LYS A 5 12.48 8.06 1.72
CA LYS A 5 11.75 6.81 1.55
C LYS A 5 10.87 6.92 0.31
N ARG A 6 10.85 5.86 -0.47
CA ARG A 6 10.13 5.82 -1.74
C ARG A 6 8.88 4.97 -1.60
N ILE A 7 7.74 5.57 -1.94
CA ILE A 7 6.43 4.94 -1.81
C ILE A 7 5.81 4.81 -3.20
N LEU A 8 5.31 3.62 -3.51
CA LEU A 8 4.51 3.41 -4.71
C LEU A 8 3.05 3.38 -4.30
N MET A 9 2.21 4.12 -5.03
CA MET A 9 0.78 4.11 -4.84
C MET A 9 0.10 3.51 -6.06
N ILE A 10 -0.75 2.52 -5.86
CA ILE A 10 -1.53 1.91 -6.94
C ILE A 10 -3.00 2.16 -6.67
N ASP A 11 -3.63 3.00 -7.48
CA ASP A 11 -5.03 3.40 -7.33
C ASP A 11 -5.50 4.00 -8.65
N ASP A 12 -6.70 3.67 -9.08
CA ASP A 12 -7.21 4.11 -10.38
C ASP A 12 -7.96 5.45 -10.35
N ASP A 13 -8.01 6.13 -9.20
CA ASP A 13 -8.67 7.43 -9.05
C ASP A 13 -7.64 8.56 -9.06
N PRO A 14 -7.49 9.29 -10.18
CA PRO A 14 -6.45 10.32 -10.29
C PRO A 14 -6.58 11.45 -9.26
N ASP A 15 -7.82 11.87 -8.95
CA ASP A 15 -8.02 12.96 -8.00
C ASP A 15 -7.62 12.57 -6.59
N PHE A 16 -8.00 11.36 -6.17
CA PHE A 16 -7.62 10.85 -4.88
C PHE A 16 -6.09 10.70 -4.78
N VAL A 17 -5.48 10.14 -5.81
CA VAL A 17 -4.03 9.93 -5.87
C VAL A 17 -3.28 11.25 -5.72
N GLU A 18 -3.73 12.31 -6.42
CA GLU A 18 -3.07 13.61 -6.34
C GLU A 18 -3.09 14.18 -4.91
N GLY A 19 -4.21 14.04 -4.23
CA GLY A 19 -4.32 14.49 -2.84
C GLY A 19 -3.38 13.74 -1.91
N ILE A 20 -3.34 12.42 -2.02
CA ILE A 20 -2.47 11.58 -1.18
C ILE A 20 -1.00 11.85 -1.48
N LYS A 21 -0.65 11.95 -2.77
CA LYS A 21 0.72 12.24 -3.18
C LYS A 21 1.21 13.57 -2.58
N SER A 22 0.36 14.58 -2.63
CA SER A 22 0.68 15.89 -2.09
C SER A 22 0.96 15.83 -0.58
N ILE A 23 0.15 15.10 0.16
CA ILE A 23 0.33 14.91 1.60
C ILE A 23 1.67 14.24 1.89
N LEU A 24 1.95 13.17 1.19
CA LEU A 24 3.17 12.38 1.42
C LEU A 24 4.43 13.14 1.00
N GLU A 25 4.38 13.84 -0.13
CA GLU A 25 5.52 14.64 -0.57
C GLU A 25 5.79 15.79 0.39
N GLY A 26 4.74 16.36 0.98
CA GLY A 26 4.87 17.39 2.02
C GLY A 26 5.56 16.86 3.27
N ALA A 27 5.52 15.55 3.51
CA ALA A 27 6.20 14.91 4.62
C ALA A 27 7.55 14.30 4.23
N ASP A 28 8.08 14.71 3.08
CA ASP A 28 9.42 14.38 2.61
C ASP A 28 9.56 12.93 2.10
N TYR A 29 8.49 12.35 1.61
CA TYR A 29 8.55 11.06 0.91
C TYR A 29 8.61 11.28 -0.60
N GLU A 30 9.23 10.35 -1.32
CA GLU A 30 9.13 10.29 -2.77
C GLU A 30 7.95 9.39 -3.12
N VAL A 31 7.06 9.86 -3.98
CA VAL A 31 5.86 9.10 -4.33
C VAL A 31 5.80 8.90 -5.84
N GLU A 32 5.64 7.64 -6.24
CA GLU A 32 5.34 7.31 -7.63
C GLU A 32 3.96 6.65 -7.67
N VAL A 33 3.28 6.78 -8.80
CA VAL A 33 1.90 6.33 -8.93
C VAL A 33 1.76 5.42 -10.12
N ALA A 34 0.97 4.36 -9.94
CA ALA A 34 0.48 3.54 -11.03
C ALA A 34 -1.05 3.51 -10.93
N TYR A 35 -1.72 3.58 -12.08
CA TYR A 35 -3.18 3.69 -12.11
C TYR A 35 -3.89 2.37 -12.37
N ASN A 36 -3.14 1.29 -12.44
CA ASN A 36 -3.70 -0.04 -12.65
C ASN A 36 -2.75 -1.10 -12.07
N PRO A 37 -3.26 -2.32 -11.83
CA PRO A 37 -2.45 -3.37 -11.23
C PRO A 37 -1.24 -3.78 -12.06
N LYS A 38 -1.40 -3.84 -13.37
CA LYS A 38 -0.31 -4.25 -14.25
C LYS A 38 0.88 -3.30 -14.18
N ASP A 39 0.62 -2.02 -14.32
CA ASP A 39 1.68 -1.00 -14.27
C ASP A 39 2.30 -0.94 -12.88
N GLY A 40 1.48 -1.11 -11.84
CA GLY A 40 1.97 -1.12 -10.47
C GLY A 40 2.92 -2.27 -10.21
N PHE A 41 2.55 -3.47 -10.63
CA PHE A 41 3.40 -4.64 -10.44
C PHE A 41 4.69 -4.52 -11.25
N GLN A 42 4.60 -3.98 -12.46
CA GLN A 42 5.78 -3.75 -13.28
C GLN A 42 6.74 -2.76 -12.62
N ALA A 43 6.21 -1.69 -12.02
CA ALA A 43 7.04 -0.74 -11.30
C ALA A 43 7.76 -1.41 -10.13
N LEU A 44 7.06 -2.25 -9.38
CA LEU A 44 7.65 -2.99 -8.27
C LEU A 44 8.77 -3.93 -8.71
N GLN A 45 8.68 -4.46 -9.92
CA GLN A 45 9.72 -5.34 -10.47
C GLN A 45 10.96 -4.60 -10.94
N THR A 46 10.81 -3.33 -11.29
CA THR A 46 11.89 -2.57 -11.95
C THR A 46 12.60 -1.56 -11.06
N LYS A 47 11.96 -1.15 -9.96
CA LYS A 47 12.54 -0.16 -9.04
C LYS A 47 12.36 -0.57 -7.59
N PRO A 48 13.26 -0.17 -6.71
CA PRO A 48 13.08 -0.43 -5.27
C PRO A 48 12.12 0.58 -4.65
N TYR A 49 11.21 0.08 -3.82
CA TYR A 49 10.30 0.89 -3.03
C TYR A 49 10.36 0.46 -1.58
N ASP A 50 10.12 1.40 -0.68
CA ASP A 50 10.12 1.12 0.76
C ASP A 50 8.74 0.76 1.27
N MET A 51 7.69 1.12 0.53
CA MET A 51 6.31 0.89 0.93
C MET A 51 5.38 0.91 -0.26
N LEU A 52 4.27 0.20 -0.15
CA LEU A 52 3.21 0.20 -1.14
C LEU A 52 1.90 0.67 -0.51
N LEU A 53 1.25 1.66 -1.12
CA LEU A 53 -0.13 2.03 -0.83
C LEU A 53 -0.99 1.44 -1.94
N LEU A 54 -1.99 0.68 -1.58
CA LEU A 54 -2.73 -0.13 -2.54
C LEU A 54 -4.23 -0.01 -2.33
N ASP A 55 -4.95 0.36 -3.40
CA ASP A 55 -6.41 0.29 -3.39
C ASP A 55 -6.82 -1.14 -3.76
N ILE A 56 -7.69 -1.74 -2.95
CA ILE A 56 -8.20 -3.08 -3.22
C ILE A 56 -9.14 -3.06 -4.41
N MET A 57 -10.04 -2.07 -4.45
CA MET A 57 -11.11 -2.01 -5.43
C MET A 57 -10.69 -1.17 -6.62
N MET A 58 -10.15 -1.82 -7.61
CA MET A 58 -9.74 -1.19 -8.85
C MET A 58 -10.40 -1.89 -10.04
N GLY A 59 -10.59 -1.13 -11.12
CA GLY A 59 -11.15 -1.71 -12.34
C GLY A 59 -12.53 -2.32 -12.10
N ARG A 60 -12.64 -3.61 -12.35
CA ARG A 60 -13.92 -4.32 -12.26
C ARG A 60 -14.12 -5.08 -10.95
N GLY A 61 -13.35 -4.78 -9.93
CA GLY A 61 -13.53 -5.46 -8.66
C GLY A 61 -12.29 -5.42 -7.80
N ALA A 62 -11.98 -6.53 -7.14
CA ALA A 62 -10.93 -6.61 -6.14
C ALA A 62 -9.55 -6.93 -6.74
N GLU A 63 -9.17 -6.26 -7.81
CA GLU A 63 -7.89 -6.52 -8.49
C GLU A 63 -6.68 -6.23 -7.58
N GLY A 64 -6.83 -5.30 -6.64
CA GLY A 64 -5.75 -5.00 -5.69
C GLY A 64 -5.39 -6.19 -4.81
N VAL A 65 -6.36 -7.06 -4.51
CA VAL A 65 -6.08 -8.28 -3.73
C VAL A 65 -5.08 -9.17 -4.47
N MET A 66 -5.21 -9.27 -5.78
CA MET A 66 -4.30 -10.08 -6.59
C MET A 66 -2.88 -9.51 -6.55
N VAL A 67 -2.76 -8.18 -6.58
CA VAL A 67 -1.44 -7.53 -6.46
C VAL A 67 -0.80 -7.89 -5.12
N ALA A 68 -1.54 -7.77 -4.03
CA ALA A 68 -1.02 -8.08 -2.69
C ALA A 68 -0.55 -9.54 -2.60
N ARG A 69 -1.32 -10.46 -3.16
CA ARG A 69 -0.95 -11.88 -3.15
C ARG A 69 0.30 -12.15 -3.96
N LYS A 70 0.41 -11.54 -5.14
CA LYS A 70 1.60 -11.69 -5.99
C LYS A 70 2.85 -11.17 -5.30
N ILE A 71 2.72 -10.04 -4.60
CA ILE A 71 3.83 -9.44 -3.87
C ILE A 71 4.35 -10.39 -2.80
N ARG A 72 3.46 -11.00 -2.03
CA ARG A 72 3.87 -11.89 -0.94
C ARG A 72 4.50 -13.20 -1.44
N LYS A 73 4.25 -13.56 -2.71
CA LYS A 73 4.86 -14.74 -3.33
C LYS A 73 6.20 -14.44 -4.00
N ASP A 74 6.51 -13.16 -4.21
CA ASP A 74 7.75 -12.77 -4.89
C ASP A 74 8.87 -12.63 -3.87
N PRO A 75 9.97 -13.38 -4.00
CA PRO A 75 11.07 -13.31 -3.02
C PRO A 75 11.67 -11.93 -2.83
N LYS A 76 11.60 -11.08 -3.85
CA LYS A 76 12.15 -9.72 -3.76
C LYS A 76 11.18 -8.74 -3.10
N LEU A 77 9.88 -9.01 -3.15
CA LEU A 77 8.84 -8.06 -2.74
C LEU A 77 8.09 -8.49 -1.50
N ARG A 78 8.20 -9.73 -1.08
CA ARG A 78 7.35 -10.29 -0.02
C ARG A 78 7.42 -9.57 1.31
N ASP A 79 8.50 -8.84 1.58
CA ASP A 79 8.68 -8.14 2.85
C ASP A 79 8.33 -6.65 2.80
N ILE A 80 7.89 -6.15 1.64
CA ILE A 80 7.51 -4.74 1.53
C ILE A 80 6.26 -4.47 2.38
N PRO A 81 6.26 -3.41 3.20
CA PRO A 81 5.05 -3.04 3.93
C PRO A 81 3.96 -2.57 2.98
N VAL A 82 2.75 -3.06 3.19
CA VAL A 82 1.59 -2.74 2.35
C VAL A 82 0.49 -2.13 3.20
N LEU A 83 0.08 -0.91 2.84
CA LEU A 83 -1.06 -0.23 3.43
C LEU A 83 -2.19 -0.22 2.41
N ILE A 84 -3.30 -0.84 2.75
CA ILE A 84 -4.50 -0.81 1.91
C ILE A 84 -5.28 0.47 2.21
N ILE A 85 -5.68 1.16 1.14
CA ILE A 85 -6.58 2.30 1.24
C ILE A 85 -7.80 1.99 0.37
N THR A 86 -8.98 1.90 0.98
CA THR A 86 -10.15 1.46 0.23
C THR A 86 -11.41 2.27 0.59
N GLY A 87 -12.37 2.31 -0.34
CA GLY A 87 -13.47 3.25 -0.29
C GLY A 87 -14.67 2.85 0.55
N ILE A 88 -15.04 1.59 0.56
CA ILE A 88 -16.33 1.18 1.11
C ILE A 88 -16.18 0.00 2.06
N ARG A 89 -16.57 0.23 3.32
CA ARG A 89 -16.48 -0.78 4.37
C ARG A 89 -17.31 -2.03 4.06
N GLU A 90 -18.49 -1.85 3.45
CA GLU A 90 -19.34 -2.98 3.07
C GLU A 90 -18.67 -3.88 2.05
N GLN A 91 -17.90 -3.30 1.13
CA GLN A 91 -17.13 -4.07 0.17
C GLN A 91 -16.02 -4.85 0.84
N ILE A 92 -15.41 -4.26 1.87
CA ILE A 92 -14.39 -4.95 2.65
C ILE A 92 -15.01 -6.15 3.35
N ALA A 93 -16.17 -5.98 3.96
CA ALA A 93 -16.85 -7.06 4.66
C ALA A 93 -17.23 -8.21 3.70
N PHE A 94 -17.60 -7.87 2.48
CA PHE A 94 -17.92 -8.87 1.45
C PHE A 94 -16.66 -9.65 1.04
N LEU A 95 -15.55 -8.95 0.87
CA LEU A 95 -14.29 -9.57 0.45
C LEU A 95 -13.62 -10.38 1.57
N PHE A 96 -13.90 -10.02 2.81
CA PHE A 96 -13.28 -10.65 3.98
C PHE A 96 -14.35 -11.06 4.99
N PRO A 97 -15.18 -12.03 4.63
CA PRO A 97 -16.25 -12.49 5.52
C PRO A 97 -15.64 -13.05 6.81
N GLY A 98 -16.22 -12.68 7.93
CA GLY A 98 -15.72 -13.12 9.21
C GLY A 98 -14.91 -12.08 9.97
N GLY A 99 -14.86 -10.82 9.49
CA GLY A 99 -14.30 -9.74 10.26
C GLY A 99 -13.20 -8.95 9.57
N PRO A 100 -12.30 -8.36 10.34
CA PRO A 100 -11.26 -7.51 9.77
C PRO A 100 -10.33 -8.28 8.83
N VAL A 101 -9.56 -7.53 8.05
CA VAL A 101 -8.63 -8.12 7.09
C VAL A 101 -7.77 -9.17 7.79
N HIS A 102 -7.88 -10.41 7.31
CA HIS A 102 -7.13 -11.51 7.88
C HIS A 102 -5.94 -11.85 6.99
N PRO A 103 -4.75 -12.11 7.58
CA PRO A 103 -3.55 -12.37 6.78
C PRO A 103 -3.67 -13.51 5.79
N HIS A 104 -4.58 -14.45 6.02
CA HIS A 104 -4.80 -15.55 5.08
C HIS A 104 -5.57 -15.13 3.83
N PHE A 105 -6.35 -14.06 3.91
CA PHE A 105 -7.15 -13.58 2.78
C PHE A 105 -6.44 -12.49 2.00
N VAL A 106 -5.92 -11.48 2.73
CA VAL A 106 -5.12 -10.42 2.11
C VAL A 106 -3.88 -10.21 2.96
N PRO A 107 -2.71 -10.56 2.43
CA PRO A 107 -1.47 -10.43 3.20
C PRO A 107 -0.97 -8.98 3.18
N VAL A 108 -1.62 -8.14 3.95
CA VAL A 108 -1.25 -6.72 4.08
C VAL A 108 -1.00 -6.40 5.54
N ASP A 109 -0.33 -5.28 5.77
CA ASP A 109 0.08 -4.90 7.12
C ASP A 109 -0.95 -4.03 7.82
N GLU A 110 -1.69 -3.21 7.06
CA GLU A 110 -2.64 -2.26 7.63
C GLU A 110 -3.70 -1.90 6.60
N LEU A 111 -4.83 -1.39 7.07
CA LEU A 111 -5.93 -0.95 6.22
C LEU A 111 -6.49 0.38 6.70
N VAL A 112 -6.71 1.30 5.78
CA VAL A 112 -7.32 2.61 6.07
C VAL A 112 -8.48 2.83 5.10
N GLU A 113 -9.56 3.41 5.60
CA GLU A 113 -10.77 3.65 4.84
C GLU A 113 -10.82 5.07 4.27
N LYS A 114 -11.25 5.21 3.01
CA LYS A 114 -11.49 6.52 2.39
C LYS A 114 -12.75 7.14 2.97
N PRO A 115 -12.84 8.46 3.13
CA PRO A 115 -11.78 9.46 2.91
C PRO A 115 -10.71 9.38 4.00
N VAL A 116 -9.46 9.57 3.62
CA VAL A 116 -8.34 9.40 4.53
C VAL A 116 -7.98 10.73 5.19
N GLU A 117 -7.95 10.75 6.50
CA GLU A 117 -7.52 11.91 7.25
C GLU A 117 -6.00 12.04 7.14
N PRO A 118 -5.45 13.22 6.74
CA PRO A 118 -4.02 13.34 6.45
C PRO A 118 -3.10 12.91 7.58
N GLN A 119 -3.39 13.29 8.82
CA GLN A 119 -2.52 12.93 9.93
C GLN A 119 -2.54 11.41 10.19
N LEU A 120 -3.70 10.78 10.05
CA LEU A 120 -3.81 9.33 10.20
C LEU A 120 -2.95 8.62 9.14
N LEU A 121 -3.01 9.10 7.90
CA LEU A 121 -2.20 8.53 6.83
C LEU A 121 -0.71 8.62 7.15
N LEU A 122 -0.25 9.81 7.56
CA LEU A 122 1.16 10.01 7.88
C LEU A 122 1.60 9.15 9.06
N ASP A 123 0.76 9.01 10.07
CA ASP A 123 1.07 8.18 11.23
C ASP A 123 1.19 6.70 10.83
N ARG A 124 0.27 6.20 10.00
CA ARG A 124 0.32 4.80 9.57
C ARG A 124 1.52 4.53 8.68
N VAL A 125 1.82 5.43 7.75
CA VAL A 125 2.99 5.28 6.88
C VAL A 125 4.26 5.24 7.71
N SER A 126 4.43 6.20 8.61
CA SER A 126 5.61 6.26 9.46
C SER A 126 5.77 5.01 10.32
N SER A 127 4.68 4.54 10.93
CA SER A 127 4.69 3.35 11.78
C SER A 127 5.09 2.10 11.00
N LEU A 128 4.54 1.92 9.80
CA LEU A 128 4.86 0.75 8.98
C LEU A 128 6.30 0.76 8.48
N LEU A 129 6.82 1.94 8.12
CA LEU A 129 8.20 2.05 7.69
C LEU A 129 9.16 1.72 8.83
N LYS A 130 8.87 2.19 10.04
CA LYS A 130 9.69 1.87 11.23
C LYS A 130 9.65 0.39 11.55
N LEU A 131 8.47 -0.22 11.45
CA LEU A 131 8.32 -1.64 11.70
C LEU A 131 9.10 -2.48 10.70
N ALA A 132 9.09 -2.09 9.42
CA ALA A 132 9.85 -2.79 8.40
C ALA A 132 11.36 -2.70 8.65
N GLU A 133 11.84 -1.55 9.09
CA GLU A 133 13.25 -1.39 9.44
C GLU A 133 13.63 -2.25 10.64
N ALA A 134 12.77 -2.32 11.66
CA ALA A 134 13.01 -3.15 12.83
C ALA A 134 13.07 -4.63 12.48
N ARG A 135 12.20 -5.08 11.57
CA ARG A 135 12.22 -6.48 11.10
C ARG A 135 13.52 -6.81 10.38
N LYS A 136 13.99 -5.92 9.53
CA LYS A 136 15.27 -6.12 8.82
C LYS A 136 16.43 -6.21 9.79
N ALA A 137 16.44 -5.36 10.82
CA ALA A 137 17.49 -5.38 11.83
C ALA A 137 17.41 -6.65 12.67
N GLY A 138 16.21 -7.13 12.97
CA GLY A 138 16.00 -8.32 13.79
C GLY A 138 16.36 -9.64 13.09
N GLU A 139 16.42 -9.62 11.78
CA GLU A 139 16.74 -10.82 10.99
C GLU A 139 18.25 -11.09 10.88
N ARG A 140 19.06 -10.24 11.45
CA ARG A 140 20.52 -10.41 11.39
C ARG A 140 21.04 -11.22 12.60
#